data_6bf9ec0f040075f97435a35d2f085fbc
#
_entry.id   6bf9ec0f040075f97435a35d2f085fbc
#
_cell.length_a   1.000
_cell.length_b   1.000
_cell.length_c   1.000
_cell.angle_alpha   90.00
_cell.angle_beta   90.00
_cell.angle_gamma   90.00
#
_symmetry.space_group_name_H-M   'P 1'
#
loop_
_entity.id
_entity.type
_entity.pdbx_description
1 polymer ?
#
loop_
_entity_poly.entity_id
_entity_poly.type
_entity_poly.pdbx_seq_one_letter_code
_entity_poly.pdbx_strand_id
1 'polypeptide(L)'
;MRPLKLNVEGFPKDFNFYNDQFPPLDALTYWHFLKSAKRVVEVGCGYSTGLALKSGVVVTAIDPEPRIMYPETAYLIKPVQEIDPKIFSELEADDILFIDSSHIYQDGSDVKYLIDLILPSLKKGVLIHFHDFFGKDGYPKEWSDNKKMAKWNENEYVIPLLDKMEVLSFNYEIGKLYNQELKSSYGFVPDNITQNLGAVRGASVWFRK
;
A
#
# COMPACT_ATOMS: atom_id res chain seq x y z
N MET A 1 2.41 12.12 -13.95
CA MET A 1 3.65 11.59 -13.31
C MET A 1 4.22 10.52 -14.23
N ARG A 2 5.56 10.41 -14.38
CA ARG A 2 6.18 9.27 -15.11
C ARG A 2 6.40 8.11 -14.16
N PRO A 3 6.37 6.85 -14.63
CA PRO A 3 6.67 5.70 -13.79
C PRO A 3 8.11 5.76 -13.27
N LEU A 4 8.30 5.33 -12.02
CA LEU A 4 9.62 5.09 -11.47
C LEU A 4 10.27 3.92 -12.21
N LYS A 5 11.59 3.98 -12.40
CA LYS A 5 12.36 2.79 -12.76
C LYS A 5 12.47 1.92 -11.51
N LEU A 6 11.62 0.91 -11.41
CA LEU A 6 11.57 0.05 -10.22
C LEU A 6 12.79 -0.88 -10.17
N ASN A 7 13.42 -0.97 -8.99
CA ASN A 7 14.40 -2.01 -8.73
C ASN A 7 13.65 -3.28 -8.27
N VAL A 8 13.56 -4.25 -9.16
CA VAL A 8 12.89 -5.53 -8.92
C VAL A 8 13.89 -6.70 -8.74
N GLU A 9 15.17 -6.39 -8.59
CA GLU A 9 16.20 -7.40 -8.32
C GLU A 9 15.84 -8.23 -7.08
N GLY A 10 15.90 -9.56 -7.20
CA GLY A 10 15.57 -10.48 -6.14
C GLY A 10 14.08 -10.52 -5.76
N PHE A 11 13.18 -9.99 -6.60
CA PHE A 11 11.74 -10.15 -6.39
C PHE A 11 11.39 -11.64 -6.25
N PRO A 12 10.57 -12.04 -5.24
CA PRO A 12 10.27 -13.44 -4.98
C PRO A 12 9.60 -14.13 -6.16
N LYS A 13 10.22 -15.19 -6.69
CA LYS A 13 9.69 -15.96 -7.84
C LYS A 13 8.38 -16.70 -7.50
N ASP A 14 8.16 -16.98 -6.23
CA ASP A 14 6.98 -17.66 -5.69
C ASP A 14 5.89 -16.69 -5.21
N PHE A 15 6.02 -15.38 -5.49
CA PHE A 15 4.97 -14.43 -5.19
C PHE A 15 3.72 -14.77 -5.99
N ASN A 16 2.60 -14.89 -5.27
CA ASN A 16 1.32 -15.19 -5.91
C ASN A 16 0.70 -13.94 -6.53
N PHE A 17 0.91 -13.73 -7.81
CA PHE A 17 0.25 -12.66 -8.57
C PHE A 17 -1.23 -12.91 -8.86
N TYR A 18 -1.75 -14.13 -8.62
CA TYR A 18 -3.16 -14.50 -8.84
C TYR A 18 -4.04 -14.16 -7.62
N ASN A 19 -3.62 -13.22 -6.81
CA ASN A 19 -4.45 -12.66 -5.77
C ASN A 19 -5.23 -11.46 -6.31
N ASP A 20 -6.42 -11.22 -5.76
CA ASP A 20 -7.31 -10.11 -6.11
C ASP A 20 -7.18 -8.90 -5.18
N GLN A 21 -6.26 -8.97 -4.20
CA GLN A 21 -6.13 -7.98 -3.13
C GLN A 21 -4.87 -7.12 -3.24
N PHE A 22 -3.79 -7.61 -3.87
CA PHE A 22 -2.54 -6.90 -3.98
C PHE A 22 -2.01 -6.94 -5.42
N PRO A 23 -2.37 -5.94 -6.25
CA PRO A 23 -2.08 -5.91 -7.66
C PRO A 23 -0.59 -5.92 -8.01
N PRO A 24 -0.21 -6.40 -9.21
CA PRO A 24 1.19 -6.54 -9.60
C PRO A 24 2.04 -5.28 -9.48
N LEU A 25 1.52 -4.12 -9.93
CA LEU A 25 2.29 -2.87 -9.86
C LEU A 25 2.51 -2.42 -8.42
N ASP A 26 1.53 -2.67 -7.54
CA ASP A 26 1.67 -2.34 -6.11
C ASP A 26 2.71 -3.24 -5.46
N ALA A 27 2.73 -4.54 -5.78
CA ALA A 27 3.74 -5.47 -5.30
C ALA A 27 5.15 -5.09 -5.78
N LEU A 28 5.32 -4.74 -7.07
CA LEU A 28 6.61 -4.33 -7.64
C LEU A 28 7.11 -3.02 -7.05
N THR A 29 6.21 -2.04 -6.87
CA THR A 29 6.56 -0.74 -6.29
C THR A 29 6.90 -0.88 -4.80
N TYR A 30 6.13 -1.70 -4.08
CA TYR A 30 6.45 -2.00 -2.69
C TYR A 30 7.82 -2.67 -2.56
N TRP A 31 8.11 -3.69 -3.38
CA TRP A 31 9.42 -4.34 -3.41
C TRP A 31 10.56 -3.35 -3.65
N HIS A 32 10.36 -2.41 -4.58
CA HIS A 32 11.35 -1.36 -4.83
C HIS A 32 11.68 -0.56 -3.58
N PHE A 33 10.67 -0.10 -2.83
CA PHE A 33 10.87 0.69 -1.61
C PHE A 33 11.40 -0.15 -0.44
N LEU A 34 11.06 -1.43 -0.36
CA LEU A 34 11.60 -2.34 0.66
C LEU A 34 13.12 -2.50 0.59
N LYS A 35 13.75 -2.21 -0.56
CA LYS A 35 15.23 -2.27 -0.71
C LYS A 35 15.97 -1.26 0.17
N SER A 36 15.36 -0.13 0.49
CA SER A 36 15.95 0.90 1.36
C SER A 36 15.41 0.88 2.79
N ALA A 37 14.23 0.31 3.00
CA ALA A 37 13.60 0.24 4.30
C ALA A 37 14.34 -0.71 5.26
N LYS A 38 14.32 -0.38 6.56
CA LYS A 38 14.74 -1.27 7.64
C LYS A 38 13.54 -1.80 8.41
N ARG A 39 12.48 -0.99 8.48
CA ARG A 39 11.25 -1.31 9.22
C ARG A 39 10.02 -0.98 8.38
N VAL A 40 8.99 -1.78 8.58
CA VAL A 40 7.65 -1.55 8.09
C VAL A 40 6.69 -1.61 9.27
N VAL A 41 5.87 -0.60 9.42
CA VAL A 41 4.64 -0.66 10.21
C VAL A 41 3.49 -0.74 9.23
N GLU A 42 2.76 -1.86 9.26
CA GLU A 42 1.66 -2.15 8.35
C GLU A 42 0.34 -2.13 9.12
N VAL A 43 -0.63 -1.37 8.65
CA VAL A 43 -1.98 -1.31 9.17
C VAL A 43 -2.91 -2.00 8.18
N GLY A 44 -3.49 -3.13 8.59
CA GLY A 44 -4.04 -4.15 7.70
C GLY A 44 -2.96 -5.12 7.23
N CYS A 45 -3.23 -6.42 7.23
CA CYS A 45 -2.25 -7.42 6.84
C CYS A 45 -2.77 -8.39 5.78
N GLY A 46 -1.82 -8.87 4.94
CA GLY A 46 -2.18 -9.78 3.87
C GLY A 46 -0.98 -10.20 3.02
N TYR A 47 -1.14 -10.21 1.71
CA TYR A 47 -0.07 -10.56 0.76
C TYR A 47 1.10 -9.58 0.80
N SER A 48 0.85 -8.31 1.12
CA SER A 48 1.85 -7.26 1.34
C SER A 48 2.79 -7.62 2.49
N THR A 49 2.25 -8.09 3.62
CA THR A 49 3.02 -8.58 4.78
C THR A 49 4.00 -9.67 4.38
N GLY A 50 3.51 -10.69 3.65
CA GLY A 50 4.36 -11.79 3.16
C GLY A 50 5.46 -11.32 2.21
N LEU A 51 5.18 -10.32 1.37
CA LEU A 51 6.18 -9.73 0.48
C LEU A 51 7.24 -8.96 1.26
N ALA A 52 6.84 -8.18 2.25
CA ALA A 52 7.77 -7.43 3.11
C ALA A 52 8.72 -8.37 3.85
N LEU A 53 8.21 -9.44 4.45
CA LEU A 53 9.05 -10.45 5.13
C LEU A 53 10.10 -11.07 4.22
N LYS A 54 9.74 -11.37 2.97
CA LYS A 54 10.69 -11.92 1.97
C LYS A 54 11.81 -10.95 1.60
N SER A 55 11.66 -9.66 1.84
CA SER A 55 12.74 -8.67 1.65
C SER A 55 13.75 -8.65 2.80
N GLY A 56 13.41 -9.23 3.95
CA GLY A 56 14.25 -9.26 5.16
C GLY A 56 14.09 -8.04 6.06
N VAL A 57 13.13 -7.14 5.81
CA VAL A 57 12.84 -6.00 6.68
C VAL A 57 12.13 -6.46 7.97
N VAL A 58 12.25 -5.67 9.03
CA VAL A 58 11.47 -5.90 10.25
C VAL A 58 10.04 -5.40 10.04
N VAL A 59 9.06 -6.31 10.15
CA VAL A 59 7.64 -6.00 9.97
C VAL A 59 6.91 -6.03 11.31
N THR A 60 6.16 -4.97 11.59
CA THR A 60 5.13 -4.95 12.62
C THR A 60 3.78 -4.75 11.96
N ALA A 61 2.90 -5.74 12.07
CA ALA A 61 1.58 -5.75 11.46
C ALA A 61 0.51 -5.46 12.52
N ILE A 62 -0.35 -4.49 12.25
CA ILE A 62 -1.45 -4.05 13.11
C ILE A 62 -2.75 -4.38 12.41
N ASP A 63 -3.51 -5.34 12.92
CA ASP A 63 -4.78 -5.76 12.34
C ASP A 63 -5.63 -6.44 13.43
N PRO A 64 -6.86 -5.99 13.69
CA PRO A 64 -7.73 -6.63 14.68
C PRO A 64 -8.22 -8.02 14.24
N GLU A 65 -8.24 -8.32 12.92
CA GLU A 65 -8.74 -9.58 12.36
C GLU A 65 -7.89 -10.03 11.15
N PRO A 66 -6.60 -10.38 11.37
CA PRO A 66 -5.71 -10.75 10.27
C PRO A 66 -6.19 -12.00 9.55
N ARG A 67 -6.40 -11.90 8.23
CA ARG A 67 -6.83 -13.04 7.39
C ARG A 67 -5.69 -14.00 7.06
N ILE A 68 -4.46 -13.49 6.98
CA ILE A 68 -3.24 -14.24 6.73
C ILE A 68 -2.24 -13.87 7.81
N MET A 69 -1.65 -14.86 8.46
CA MET A 69 -0.61 -14.66 9.46
C MET A 69 0.68 -15.38 9.05
N TYR A 70 1.80 -14.69 9.22
CA TYR A 70 3.13 -15.21 8.97
C TYR A 70 3.89 -15.31 10.29
N PRO A 71 4.49 -16.47 10.64
CA PRO A 71 5.10 -16.70 11.95
C PRO A 71 6.22 -15.70 12.31
N GLU A 72 6.89 -15.13 11.29
CA GLU A 72 8.03 -14.23 11.47
C GLU A 72 7.62 -12.78 11.75
N THR A 73 6.32 -12.48 11.80
CA THR A 73 5.80 -11.11 11.96
C THR A 73 5.42 -10.85 13.41
N ALA A 74 5.75 -9.67 13.91
CA ALA A 74 5.18 -9.15 15.14
C ALA A 74 3.75 -8.64 14.88
N TYR A 75 2.75 -9.38 15.33
CA TYR A 75 1.34 -8.98 15.21
C TYR A 75 0.85 -8.24 16.46
N LEU A 76 0.21 -7.11 16.24
CA LEU A 76 -0.58 -6.38 17.21
C LEU A 76 -2.06 -6.56 16.85
N ILE A 77 -2.72 -7.57 17.45
CA ILE A 77 -4.10 -7.96 17.17
C ILE A 77 -5.06 -7.00 17.91
N LYS A 78 -5.11 -5.76 17.43
CA LYS A 78 -5.91 -4.65 17.99
C LYS A 78 -6.22 -3.63 16.92
N PRO A 79 -7.30 -2.83 17.10
CA PRO A 79 -7.48 -1.61 16.34
C PRO A 79 -6.25 -0.69 16.47
N VAL A 80 -5.87 -0.04 15.38
CA VAL A 80 -4.68 0.83 15.36
C VAL A 80 -4.80 2.00 16.36
N GLN A 81 -6.00 2.45 16.66
CA GLN A 81 -6.28 3.51 17.64
C GLN A 81 -5.93 3.11 19.07
N GLU A 82 -5.77 1.82 19.37
CA GLU A 82 -5.40 1.27 20.68
C GLU A 82 -3.88 0.98 20.80
N ILE A 83 -3.13 1.22 19.73
CA ILE A 83 -1.70 1.00 19.69
C ILE A 83 -0.96 2.24 20.18
N ASP A 84 0.12 2.05 20.95
CA ASP A 84 1.00 3.15 21.37
C ASP A 84 1.52 3.88 20.12
N PRO A 85 1.21 5.18 19.94
CA PRO A 85 1.64 5.95 18.78
C PRO A 85 3.16 6.07 18.66
N LYS A 86 3.90 5.72 19.70
CA LYS A 86 5.37 5.69 19.67
C LYS A 86 5.91 4.83 18.54
N ILE A 87 5.24 3.70 18.20
CA ILE A 87 5.67 2.79 17.13
C ILE A 87 5.79 3.51 15.77
N PHE A 88 4.94 4.49 15.51
CA PHE A 88 4.96 5.29 14.28
C PHE A 88 6.03 6.37 14.33
N SER A 89 6.21 7.02 15.50
CA SER A 89 7.22 8.07 15.70
C SER A 89 8.66 7.53 15.75
N GLU A 90 8.84 6.21 15.88
CA GLU A 90 10.13 5.52 15.78
C GLU A 90 10.55 5.20 14.34
N LEU A 91 9.66 5.34 13.36
CA LEU A 91 10.02 5.20 11.95
C LEU A 91 11.01 6.30 11.55
N GLU A 92 12.05 5.90 10.83
CA GLU A 92 13.10 6.79 10.32
C GLU A 92 12.94 7.03 8.82
N ALA A 93 13.78 7.88 8.24
CA ALA A 93 13.78 8.09 6.79
C ALA A 93 13.94 6.75 6.04
N ASP A 94 13.15 6.58 4.97
CA ASP A 94 13.00 5.39 4.15
C ASP A 94 12.33 4.18 4.83
N ASP A 95 12.04 4.22 6.15
CA ASP A 95 11.11 3.26 6.75
C ASP A 95 9.70 3.48 6.22
N ILE A 96 8.85 2.46 6.30
CA ILE A 96 7.55 2.46 5.62
C ILE A 96 6.39 2.40 6.63
N LEU A 97 5.45 3.33 6.50
CA LEU A 97 4.09 3.19 7.00
C LEU A 97 3.19 2.73 5.85
N PHE A 98 2.75 1.48 5.91
CA PHE A 98 1.87 0.87 4.91
C PHE A 98 0.44 0.84 5.43
N ILE A 99 -0.51 1.45 4.69
CA ILE A 99 -1.91 1.58 5.09
C ILE A 99 -2.79 0.87 4.07
N ASP A 100 -3.48 -0.17 4.53
CA ASP A 100 -4.50 -0.94 3.82
C ASP A 100 -5.55 -1.39 4.84
N SER A 101 -6.39 -0.46 5.29
CA SER A 101 -7.22 -0.63 6.47
C SER A 101 -8.74 -0.67 6.18
N SER A 102 -9.58 0.04 6.92
CA SER A 102 -11.04 -0.02 6.70
C SER A 102 -11.52 0.79 5.50
N HIS A 103 -10.72 1.70 4.98
CA HIS A 103 -11.04 2.69 3.94
C HIS A 103 -12.19 3.65 4.30
N ILE A 104 -12.51 3.78 5.60
CA ILE A 104 -13.61 4.61 6.08
C ILE A 104 -13.04 5.72 6.96
N TYR A 105 -13.16 6.97 6.50
CA TYR A 105 -12.83 8.16 7.28
C TYR A 105 -14.10 8.66 7.98
N GLN A 106 -14.16 8.49 9.28
CA GLN A 106 -15.20 8.99 10.17
C GLN A 106 -14.68 9.08 11.62
N ASP A 107 -15.43 9.72 12.51
CA ASP A 107 -15.02 9.79 13.91
C ASP A 107 -14.83 8.39 14.52
N GLY A 108 -13.67 8.20 15.16
CA GLY A 108 -13.27 6.93 15.77
C GLY A 108 -12.70 5.88 14.80
N SER A 109 -12.65 6.15 13.47
CA SER A 109 -12.07 5.20 12.52
C SER A 109 -10.55 5.21 12.53
N ASP A 110 -9.97 4.10 12.06
CA ASP A 110 -8.55 3.91 11.80
C ASP A 110 -8.01 4.93 10.77
N VAL A 111 -8.71 5.10 9.65
CA VAL A 111 -8.32 6.05 8.60
C VAL A 111 -8.22 7.47 9.12
N LYS A 112 -9.23 7.93 9.89
CA LYS A 112 -9.18 9.27 10.49
C LYS A 112 -8.05 9.38 11.51
N TYR A 113 -7.85 8.38 12.34
CA TYR A 113 -6.75 8.35 13.30
C TYR A 113 -5.38 8.43 12.60
N LEU A 114 -5.19 7.67 11.53
CA LEU A 114 -3.95 7.66 10.77
C LEU A 114 -3.70 9.01 10.09
N ILE A 115 -4.69 9.56 9.37
CA ILE A 115 -4.52 10.81 8.62
C ILE A 115 -4.34 12.02 9.54
N ASP A 116 -5.17 12.14 10.57
CA ASP A 116 -5.22 13.36 11.39
C ASP A 116 -4.16 13.39 12.50
N LEU A 117 -3.76 12.23 13.03
CA LEU A 117 -2.87 12.15 14.20
C LEU A 117 -1.52 11.52 13.86
N ILE A 118 -1.49 10.41 13.14
CA ILE A 118 -0.25 9.68 12.90
C ILE A 118 0.57 10.34 11.80
N LEU A 119 0.00 10.63 10.63
CA LEU A 119 0.75 11.25 9.54
C LEU A 119 1.45 12.56 9.93
N PRO A 120 0.82 13.50 10.69
CA PRO A 120 1.51 14.71 11.14
C PRO A 120 2.71 14.42 12.04
N SER A 121 2.68 13.35 12.84
CA SER A 121 3.72 13.00 13.82
C SER A 121 4.93 12.25 13.23
N LEU A 122 4.82 11.75 12.00
CA LEU A 122 5.91 11.03 11.34
C LEU A 122 7.13 11.92 11.11
N LYS A 123 8.31 11.32 11.20
CA LYS A 123 9.56 11.98 10.86
C LYS A 123 9.66 12.24 9.36
N LYS A 124 10.41 13.28 9.01
CA LYS A 124 10.73 13.59 7.62
C LYS A 124 11.47 12.42 6.96
N GLY A 125 11.05 12.08 5.73
CA GLY A 125 11.67 11.03 4.94
C GLY A 125 11.01 9.65 5.08
N VAL A 126 10.07 9.45 6.03
CA VAL A 126 9.26 8.23 6.12
C VAL A 126 8.44 8.06 4.84
N LEU A 127 8.40 6.85 4.31
CA LEU A 127 7.59 6.49 3.15
C LEU A 127 6.19 6.08 3.63
N ILE A 128 5.17 6.60 2.95
CA ILE A 128 3.77 6.38 3.30
C ILE A 128 3.07 5.78 2.10
N HIS A 129 2.38 4.66 2.30
CA HIS A 129 1.57 3.99 1.30
C HIS A 129 0.10 4.02 1.70
N PHE A 130 -0.76 4.35 0.74
CA PHE A 130 -2.19 4.08 0.83
C PHE A 130 -2.60 3.12 -0.27
N HIS A 131 -3.19 2.00 0.12
CA HIS A 131 -3.77 1.02 -0.78
C HIS A 131 -5.18 1.44 -1.22
N ASP A 132 -5.69 0.82 -2.31
CA ASP A 132 -7.01 1.11 -2.86
C ASP A 132 -7.27 2.61 -3.13
N PHE A 133 -6.23 3.33 -3.57
CA PHE A 133 -6.30 4.74 -3.93
C PHE A 133 -6.42 4.93 -5.45
N PHE A 134 -7.54 5.50 -5.88
CA PHE A 134 -7.90 5.74 -7.29
C PHE A 134 -7.91 7.23 -7.67
N GLY A 135 -7.49 8.11 -6.76
CA GLY A 135 -7.48 9.55 -6.97
C GLY A 135 -8.89 10.10 -7.23
N LYS A 136 -8.98 11.03 -8.19
CA LYS A 136 -10.25 11.71 -8.53
C LYS A 136 -11.28 10.81 -9.20
N ASP A 137 -10.87 9.66 -9.74
CA ASP A 137 -11.81 8.69 -10.33
C ASP A 137 -12.67 8.01 -9.25
N GLY A 138 -12.20 8.02 -7.98
CA GLY A 138 -12.88 7.35 -6.87
C GLY A 138 -12.84 5.82 -6.99
N TYR A 139 -13.55 5.15 -6.12
CA TYR A 139 -13.62 3.69 -6.13
C TYR A 139 -14.35 3.14 -7.36
N PRO A 140 -13.98 1.94 -7.85
CA PRO A 140 -14.69 1.30 -8.96
C PRO A 140 -16.20 1.21 -8.69
N LYS A 141 -17.01 1.52 -9.72
CA LYS A 141 -18.47 1.57 -9.57
C LYS A 141 -19.07 0.25 -9.07
N GLU A 142 -18.46 -0.87 -9.47
CA GLU A 142 -18.85 -2.22 -9.06
C GLU A 142 -18.72 -2.44 -7.55
N TRP A 143 -17.85 -1.67 -6.88
CA TRP A 143 -17.67 -1.75 -5.43
C TRP A 143 -18.80 -1.09 -4.65
N SER A 144 -19.50 -0.11 -5.27
CA SER A 144 -20.66 0.55 -4.64
C SER A 144 -21.86 -0.40 -4.44
N ASP A 145 -21.92 -1.51 -5.19
CA ASP A 145 -22.96 -2.53 -5.03
C ASP A 145 -22.68 -3.45 -3.81
N ASN A 146 -21.44 -3.45 -3.31
CA ASN A 146 -21.07 -4.16 -2.10
C ASN A 146 -21.35 -3.29 -0.88
N LYS A 147 -22.27 -3.72 0.00
CA LYS A 147 -22.69 -2.96 1.20
C LYS A 147 -21.53 -2.52 2.11
N LYS A 148 -20.42 -3.26 2.15
CA LYS A 148 -19.22 -2.92 2.92
C LYS A 148 -18.45 -1.80 2.21
N MET A 149 -18.15 -1.99 0.93
CA MET A 149 -17.33 -1.07 0.13
C MET A 149 -18.06 0.23 -0.24
N ALA A 150 -19.41 0.21 -0.28
CA ALA A 150 -20.23 1.40 -0.54
C ALA A 150 -20.04 2.54 0.47
N LYS A 151 -19.39 2.25 1.62
CA LYS A 151 -19.09 3.25 2.66
C LYS A 151 -17.66 3.78 2.58
N TRP A 152 -16.83 3.25 1.69
CA TRP A 152 -15.44 3.67 1.55
C TRP A 152 -15.37 5.10 1.02
N ASN A 153 -14.60 5.93 1.71
CA ASN A 153 -14.45 7.35 1.39
C ASN A 153 -13.02 7.87 1.61
N GLU A 154 -12.06 6.98 1.93
CA GLU A 154 -10.67 7.34 2.21
C GLU A 154 -10.03 8.15 1.07
N ASN A 155 -10.34 7.82 -0.19
CA ASN A 155 -9.84 8.54 -1.36
C ASN A 155 -10.01 10.06 -1.24
N GLU A 156 -11.17 10.53 -0.76
CA GLU A 156 -11.49 11.96 -0.64
C GLU A 156 -10.56 12.68 0.34
N TYR A 157 -10.07 11.96 1.35
CA TYR A 157 -9.18 12.50 2.39
C TYR A 157 -7.69 12.32 2.07
N VAL A 158 -7.34 11.37 1.19
CA VAL A 158 -5.98 11.18 0.69
C VAL A 158 -5.68 12.12 -0.50
N ILE A 159 -6.66 12.49 -1.34
CA ILE A 159 -6.48 13.42 -2.45
C ILE A 159 -5.77 14.73 -2.04
N PRO A 160 -6.14 15.41 -0.93
CA PRO A 160 -5.44 16.63 -0.51
C PRO A 160 -3.97 16.45 -0.15
N LEU A 161 -3.53 15.23 0.11
CA LEU A 161 -2.12 14.92 0.40
C LEU A 161 -1.25 14.99 -0.85
N LEU A 162 -1.84 14.81 -2.05
CA LEU A 162 -1.13 14.93 -3.33
C LEU A 162 -0.48 16.31 -3.52
N ASP A 163 -1.08 17.36 -2.95
CA ASP A 163 -0.57 18.73 -3.02
C ASP A 163 0.33 19.10 -1.82
N LYS A 164 0.32 18.31 -0.76
CA LYS A 164 1.00 18.62 0.52
C LYS A 164 2.26 17.81 0.75
N MET A 165 2.41 16.66 0.09
CA MET A 165 3.53 15.74 0.25
C MET A 165 4.21 15.47 -1.09
N GLU A 166 5.46 15.02 -1.04
CA GLU A 166 6.15 14.52 -2.22
C GLU A 166 5.51 13.21 -2.68
N VAL A 167 4.88 13.20 -3.87
CA VAL A 167 4.31 11.99 -4.47
C VAL A 167 5.42 11.23 -5.19
N LEU A 168 5.73 10.04 -4.72
CA LEU A 168 6.77 9.17 -5.30
C LEU A 168 6.22 8.29 -6.41
N SER A 169 5.03 7.72 -6.23
CA SER A 169 4.34 6.90 -7.22
C SER A 169 2.84 6.99 -7.02
N PHE A 170 2.10 7.07 -8.12
CA PHE A 170 0.65 6.91 -8.13
C PHE A 170 0.31 5.77 -9.09
N ASN A 171 0.26 4.56 -8.53
CA ASN A 171 0.25 3.33 -9.29
C ASN A 171 -1.00 3.16 -10.16
N TYR A 172 -2.16 3.62 -9.69
CA TYR A 172 -3.38 3.59 -10.50
C TYR A 172 -3.24 4.38 -11.81
N GLU A 173 -2.77 5.64 -11.73
CA GLU A 173 -2.55 6.48 -12.91
C GLU A 173 -1.41 5.95 -13.79
N ILE A 174 -0.32 5.47 -13.17
CA ILE A 174 0.82 4.89 -13.89
C ILE A 174 0.37 3.65 -14.66
N GLY A 175 -0.41 2.76 -14.03
CA GLY A 175 -0.93 1.55 -14.67
C GLY A 175 -1.85 1.88 -15.86
N LYS A 176 -2.66 2.94 -15.78
CA LYS A 176 -3.52 3.41 -16.88
C LYS A 176 -2.69 3.93 -18.06
N LEU A 177 -1.72 4.80 -17.80
CA LEU A 177 -1.03 5.57 -18.82
C LEU A 177 0.14 4.81 -19.47
N TYR A 178 0.82 3.92 -18.74
CA TYR A 178 2.08 3.30 -19.15
C TYR A 178 2.04 1.77 -19.23
N ASN A 179 0.86 1.19 -19.39
CA ASN A 179 0.65 -0.25 -19.37
C ASN A 179 1.58 -1.03 -20.33
N GLN A 180 1.75 -0.56 -21.56
CA GLN A 180 2.61 -1.22 -22.57
C GLN A 180 4.10 -1.21 -22.17
N GLU A 181 4.57 -0.08 -21.64
CA GLU A 181 5.94 0.09 -21.17
C GLU A 181 6.21 -0.80 -19.94
N LEU A 182 5.26 -0.85 -19.00
CA LEU A 182 5.33 -1.72 -17.82
C LEU A 182 5.38 -3.20 -18.20
N LYS A 183 4.57 -3.64 -19.18
CA LYS A 183 4.61 -5.02 -19.68
C LYS A 183 5.97 -5.37 -20.30
N SER A 184 6.56 -4.46 -21.09
CA SER A 184 7.86 -4.71 -21.69
C SER A 184 9.00 -4.70 -20.66
N SER A 185 8.86 -3.90 -19.60
CA SER A 185 9.88 -3.77 -18.54
C SER A 185 9.83 -4.90 -17.51
N TYR A 186 8.65 -5.46 -17.25
CA TYR A 186 8.40 -6.47 -16.21
C TYR A 186 7.77 -7.75 -16.77
N GLY A 187 8.36 -8.27 -17.86
CA GLY A 187 7.89 -9.45 -18.58
C GLY A 187 7.84 -10.76 -17.78
N PHE A 188 8.35 -10.79 -16.54
CA PHE A 188 8.19 -11.91 -15.62
C PHE A 188 6.81 -11.94 -14.92
N VAL A 189 6.04 -10.85 -15.00
CA VAL A 189 4.65 -10.85 -14.55
C VAL A 189 3.84 -11.71 -15.51
N PRO A 190 3.13 -12.74 -15.04
CA PRO A 190 2.45 -13.70 -15.90
C PRO A 190 1.45 -13.04 -16.87
N ASP A 191 1.51 -13.41 -18.15
CA ASP A 191 0.64 -12.85 -19.21
C ASP A 191 -0.85 -12.98 -18.93
N ASN A 192 -1.26 -14.07 -18.28
CA ASN A 192 -2.67 -14.30 -17.93
C ASN A 192 -3.22 -13.29 -16.92
N ILE A 193 -2.41 -12.78 -15.99
CA ILE A 193 -2.81 -11.68 -15.11
C ILE A 193 -2.95 -10.40 -15.92
N THR A 194 -2.03 -10.15 -16.85
CA THR A 194 -2.07 -8.98 -17.72
C THR A 194 -3.19 -9.08 -18.77
N GLN A 195 -3.55 -10.29 -19.23
CA GLN A 195 -4.64 -10.52 -20.20
C GLN A 195 -6.03 -10.29 -19.63
N ASN A 196 -6.32 -10.82 -18.43
CA ASN A 196 -7.64 -10.68 -17.81
C ASN A 196 -7.95 -9.27 -17.33
N LEU A 197 -6.92 -8.47 -17.06
CA LEU A 197 -7.06 -7.10 -16.57
C LEU A 197 -6.56 -6.06 -17.56
N GLY A 198 -6.03 -6.46 -18.70
CA GLY A 198 -5.52 -5.57 -19.76
C GLY A 198 -4.30 -4.73 -19.37
N ALA A 199 -3.80 -4.82 -18.13
CA ALA A 199 -2.80 -3.91 -17.60
C ALA A 199 -1.97 -4.53 -16.46
N VAL A 200 -0.73 -4.05 -16.30
CA VAL A 200 -0.01 -4.16 -15.04
C VAL A 200 -0.67 -3.14 -14.10
N ARG A 201 -1.67 -3.58 -13.34
CA ARG A 201 -2.49 -2.69 -12.50
C ARG A 201 -1.83 -2.41 -11.18
N GLY A 202 -2.15 -1.22 -10.65
CA GLY A 202 -1.97 -0.82 -9.27
C GLY A 202 -3.18 -0.01 -8.81
N ALA A 203 -3.38 0.02 -7.52
CA ALA A 203 -4.45 0.78 -6.86
C ALA A 203 -3.88 1.46 -5.60
N SER A 204 -2.73 2.12 -5.72
CA SER A 204 -2.07 2.72 -4.58
C SER A 204 -1.38 4.03 -4.91
N VAL A 205 -1.06 4.76 -3.85
CA VAL A 205 -0.20 5.95 -3.90
C VAL A 205 0.88 5.87 -2.84
N TRP A 206 2.07 6.38 -3.20
CA TRP A 206 3.23 6.47 -2.34
C TRP A 206 3.65 7.91 -2.15
N PHE A 207 3.89 8.29 -0.90
CA PHE A 207 4.36 9.61 -0.51
C PHE A 207 5.67 9.51 0.27
N ARG A 208 6.40 10.63 0.30
CA ARG A 208 7.47 10.88 1.27
C ARG A 208 7.03 12.00 2.21
N LYS A 209 7.16 11.75 3.52
CA LYS A 209 6.89 12.74 4.58
C LYS A 209 7.86 13.92 4.53
#